data_94241ecfb78402abb84bf3c19e7e4a5b
#
_entry.id   94241ecfb78402abb84bf3c19e7e4a5b
#
_cell.length_a   1.000
_cell.length_b   1.000
_cell.length_c   1.000
_cell.angle_alpha   90.00
_cell.angle_beta   90.00
_cell.angle_gamma   90.00
#
_symmetry.space_group_name_H-M   'P 1'
#
loop_
_entity.id
_entity.type
_entity.pdbx_description
1 polymer ?
#
loop_
_entity_poly.entity_id
_entity_poly.type
_entity_poly.pdbx_seq_one_letter_code
_entity_poly.pdbx_strand_id
1 'polypeptide(L)'
;MKSPILSQTEKNLINILNQVIDKIDAVVLSDYGSGMLSDKIRSFIIESCQEKNIKTIVDSRYDILKFEGVSFVKQNEAEAAKAVGFELTNEDAVVTAGKILLEKLQAEGIIISRGEQGMSLIQDNGEIHHIPVVDKSEVFDVSGAGDTAVAAFILAIASGAKPVEATKIANFAAGIAVRKLGTATVSNEELKEVLGEYYVD
;
A
#
# COMPACT_ATOMS: atom_id res chain seq x y z
N MET A 1 2.62 2.10 -25.41
CA MET A 1 3.58 1.42 -24.52
C MET A 1 4.64 2.42 -24.12
N LYS A 2 4.89 2.61 -22.83
CA LYS A 2 6.00 3.45 -22.35
C LYS A 2 7.30 2.70 -22.62
N SER A 3 8.35 3.41 -23.02
CA SER A 3 9.64 2.79 -23.31
C SER A 3 10.27 2.26 -22.02
N PRO A 4 10.89 1.07 -22.05
CA PRO A 4 11.61 0.56 -20.89
C PRO A 4 12.76 1.51 -20.51
N ILE A 5 13.12 1.52 -19.22
CA ILE A 5 14.28 2.27 -18.74
C ILE A 5 15.56 1.82 -19.45
N LEU A 6 16.45 2.75 -19.75
CA LEU A 6 17.74 2.45 -20.39
C LEU A 6 18.60 1.56 -19.47
N SER A 7 19.27 0.57 -20.04
CA SER A 7 20.09 -0.38 -19.26
C SER A 7 21.16 0.30 -18.38
N GLN A 8 21.71 1.44 -18.81
CA GLN A 8 22.69 2.18 -18.01
C GLN A 8 22.02 2.87 -16.82
N THR A 9 20.80 3.43 -17.00
CA THR A 9 20.02 4.05 -15.93
C THR A 9 19.59 2.98 -14.91
N GLU A 10 19.16 1.80 -15.37
CA GLU A 10 18.82 0.65 -14.52
C GLU A 10 20.00 0.25 -13.63
N LYS A 11 21.21 0.08 -14.19
CA LYS A 11 22.42 -0.22 -13.44
C LYS A 11 22.77 0.85 -12.42
N ASN A 12 22.68 2.12 -12.80
CA ASN A 12 22.96 3.24 -11.92
C ASN A 12 21.98 3.26 -10.72
N LEU A 13 20.70 3.02 -11.00
CA LEU A 13 19.67 2.99 -9.94
C LEU A 13 19.92 1.82 -8.97
N ILE A 14 20.22 0.62 -9.46
CA ILE A 14 20.58 -0.53 -8.62
C ILE A 14 21.80 -0.22 -7.75
N ASN A 15 22.82 0.43 -8.30
CA ASN A 15 24.00 0.83 -7.52
C ASN A 15 23.64 1.82 -6.39
N ILE A 16 22.75 2.79 -6.66
CA ILE A 16 22.27 3.74 -5.64
C ILE A 16 21.47 3.00 -4.56
N LEU A 17 20.54 2.15 -4.96
CA LEU A 17 19.74 1.34 -4.05
C LEU A 17 20.62 0.49 -3.12
N ASN A 18 21.64 -0.16 -3.69
CA ASN A 18 22.59 -0.96 -2.91
C ASN A 18 23.38 -0.16 -1.86
N GLN A 19 23.59 1.15 -2.09
CA GLN A 19 24.27 2.01 -1.12
C GLN A 19 23.38 2.49 0.03
N VAL A 20 22.06 2.49 -0.17
CA VAL A 20 21.10 3.01 0.80
C VAL A 20 20.30 1.93 1.52
N ILE A 21 20.22 0.72 0.97
CA ILE A 21 19.37 -0.36 1.49
C ILE A 21 19.63 -0.70 2.97
N ASP A 22 20.89 -0.58 3.42
CA ASP A 22 21.27 -0.82 4.82
C ASP A 22 20.94 0.33 5.78
N LYS A 23 20.36 1.43 5.27
CA LYS A 23 20.10 2.66 6.02
C LYS A 23 18.62 3.02 6.08
N ILE A 24 17.76 2.13 5.61
CA ILE A 24 16.32 2.36 5.51
C ILE A 24 15.55 1.32 6.33
N ASP A 25 14.41 1.72 6.85
CA ASP A 25 13.57 0.87 7.71
C ASP A 25 12.44 0.19 6.92
N ALA A 26 12.05 0.76 5.78
CA ALA A 26 11.00 0.21 4.92
C ALA A 26 11.09 0.75 3.48
N VAL A 27 10.39 0.11 2.54
CA VAL A 27 10.36 0.50 1.12
C VAL A 27 8.92 0.59 0.61
N VAL A 28 8.62 1.69 -0.11
CA VAL A 28 7.42 1.83 -0.92
C VAL A 28 7.75 1.63 -2.39
N LEU A 29 7.05 0.72 -3.04
CA LEU A 29 7.08 0.51 -4.48
C LEU A 29 5.81 1.12 -5.10
N SER A 30 5.91 2.37 -5.56
CA SER A 30 4.80 3.08 -6.21
C SER A 30 4.93 2.95 -7.73
N ASP A 31 4.07 2.10 -8.34
CA ASP A 31 4.13 1.77 -9.75
C ASP A 31 3.02 2.42 -10.57
N TYR A 32 3.35 3.49 -11.26
CA TYR A 32 2.49 4.17 -12.23
C TYR A 32 2.65 3.64 -13.66
N GLY A 33 3.28 2.48 -13.84
CA GLY A 33 3.52 1.87 -15.15
C GLY A 33 4.44 2.71 -16.06
N SER A 34 5.33 3.52 -15.45
CA SER A 34 6.28 4.37 -16.19
C SER A 34 7.41 3.58 -16.84
N GLY A 35 7.60 2.30 -16.45
CA GLY A 35 8.72 1.45 -16.86
C GLY A 35 9.96 1.61 -15.99
N MET A 36 9.90 2.42 -14.91
CA MET A 36 11.03 2.59 -13.98
C MET A 36 11.26 1.33 -13.15
N LEU A 37 10.19 0.71 -12.65
CA LEU A 37 10.28 -0.56 -11.91
C LEU A 37 10.39 -1.73 -12.89
N SER A 38 11.55 -1.83 -13.57
CA SER A 38 11.87 -2.97 -14.43
C SER A 38 11.94 -4.27 -13.61
N ASP A 39 11.90 -5.42 -14.30
CA ASP A 39 11.99 -6.72 -13.64
C ASP A 39 13.24 -6.82 -12.75
N LYS A 40 14.39 -6.34 -13.24
CA LYS A 40 15.65 -6.37 -12.47
C LYS A 40 15.62 -5.46 -11.23
N ILE A 41 15.05 -4.25 -11.35
CA ILE A 41 14.94 -3.33 -10.23
C ILE A 41 13.99 -3.91 -9.17
N ARG A 42 12.85 -4.47 -9.60
CA ARG A 42 11.90 -5.11 -8.68
C ARG A 42 12.54 -6.28 -7.95
N SER A 43 13.12 -7.24 -8.70
CA SER A 43 13.81 -8.39 -8.08
C SER A 43 14.88 -7.94 -7.10
N PHE A 44 15.75 -7.00 -7.50
CA PHE A 44 16.78 -6.49 -6.61
C PHE A 44 16.22 -5.92 -5.31
N ILE A 45 15.18 -5.08 -5.39
CA ILE A 45 14.57 -4.47 -4.19
C ILE A 45 13.93 -5.54 -3.31
N ILE A 46 13.11 -6.41 -3.89
CA ILE A 46 12.37 -7.42 -3.14
C ILE A 46 13.33 -8.40 -2.46
N GLU A 47 14.28 -8.98 -3.19
CA GLU A 47 15.27 -9.91 -2.68
C GLU A 47 16.13 -9.27 -1.57
N SER A 48 16.65 -8.05 -1.81
CA SER A 48 17.45 -7.34 -0.80
C SER A 48 16.66 -7.02 0.47
N CYS A 49 15.38 -6.64 0.33
CA CYS A 49 14.52 -6.37 1.49
C CYS A 49 14.18 -7.65 2.27
N GLN A 50 13.92 -8.76 1.58
CA GLN A 50 13.69 -10.06 2.22
C GLN A 50 14.92 -10.52 3.02
N GLU A 51 16.11 -10.49 2.40
CA GLU A 51 17.37 -10.87 3.05
C GLU A 51 17.65 -10.05 4.33
N LYS A 52 17.24 -8.78 4.36
CA LYS A 52 17.49 -7.85 5.46
C LYS A 52 16.28 -7.68 6.40
N ASN A 53 15.20 -8.40 6.17
CA ASN A 53 13.93 -8.27 6.90
C ASN A 53 13.37 -6.82 6.90
N ILE A 54 13.59 -6.10 5.80
CA ILE A 54 13.03 -4.75 5.57
C ILE A 54 11.61 -4.91 5.00
N LYS A 55 10.62 -4.28 5.61
CA LYS A 55 9.24 -4.37 5.15
C LYS A 55 9.01 -3.55 3.88
N THR A 56 8.27 -4.13 2.96
CA THR A 56 7.94 -3.52 1.68
C THR A 56 6.43 -3.38 1.52
N ILE A 57 5.98 -2.30 0.89
CA ILE A 57 4.60 -2.17 0.42
C ILE A 57 4.60 -1.75 -1.05
N VAL A 58 3.69 -2.32 -1.82
CA VAL A 58 3.48 -1.95 -3.22
C VAL A 58 2.08 -1.41 -3.47
N ASP A 59 2.00 -0.34 -4.26
CA ASP A 59 0.79 0.15 -4.92
C ASP A 59 1.05 0.20 -6.43
N SER A 60 0.42 -0.69 -7.19
CA SER A 60 0.59 -0.78 -8.65
C SER A 60 -0.77 -0.76 -9.34
N ARG A 61 -0.96 0.20 -10.22
CA ARG A 61 -2.21 0.36 -11.02
C ARG A 61 -2.32 -0.61 -12.18
N TYR A 62 -1.22 -1.28 -12.59
CA TYR A 62 -1.18 -1.98 -13.86
C TYR A 62 -1.00 -3.50 -13.73
N ASP A 63 -0.04 -3.96 -12.97
CA ASP A 63 0.31 -5.37 -12.93
C ASP A 63 0.90 -5.75 -11.57
N ILE A 64 0.01 -5.83 -10.60
CA ILE A 64 0.39 -6.14 -9.22
C ILE A 64 1.04 -7.53 -9.10
N LEU A 65 0.66 -8.48 -9.97
CA LEU A 65 1.15 -9.85 -9.90
C LEU A 65 2.65 -9.98 -10.21
N LYS A 66 3.30 -8.92 -10.67
CA LYS A 66 4.77 -8.87 -10.85
C LYS A 66 5.56 -8.62 -9.56
N PHE A 67 4.87 -8.37 -8.45
CA PHE A 67 5.51 -8.00 -7.19
C PHE A 67 5.47 -9.15 -6.16
N GLU A 68 5.64 -10.38 -6.63
CA GLU A 68 5.76 -11.55 -5.74
C GLU A 68 6.89 -11.36 -4.72
N GLY A 69 6.63 -11.67 -3.46
CA GLY A 69 7.58 -11.58 -2.36
C GLY A 69 7.61 -10.25 -1.61
N VAL A 70 6.74 -9.28 -1.94
CA VAL A 70 6.59 -8.06 -1.13
C VAL A 70 5.87 -8.36 0.18
N SER A 71 6.17 -7.61 1.25
CA SER A 71 5.51 -7.82 2.55
C SER A 71 4.03 -7.44 2.50
N PHE A 72 3.69 -6.29 1.93
CA PHE A 72 2.33 -5.79 1.86
C PHE A 72 1.97 -5.27 0.48
N VAL A 73 0.68 -5.34 0.18
CA VAL A 73 0.10 -4.83 -1.07
C VAL A 73 -1.08 -3.95 -0.74
N LYS A 74 -1.17 -2.79 -1.37
CA LYS A 74 -2.38 -1.97 -1.35
C LYS A 74 -2.96 -1.87 -2.75
N GLN A 75 -4.25 -2.12 -2.87
CA GLN A 75 -5.03 -1.97 -4.10
C GLN A 75 -6.37 -1.30 -3.77
N ASN A 76 -7.02 -0.66 -4.74
CA ASN A 76 -8.44 -0.36 -4.65
C ASN A 76 -9.28 -1.55 -5.18
N GLU A 77 -10.61 -1.50 -4.97
CA GLU A 77 -11.50 -2.60 -5.41
C GLU A 77 -11.39 -2.87 -6.91
N ALA A 78 -11.31 -1.84 -7.76
CA ALA A 78 -11.22 -2.01 -9.20
C ALA A 78 -9.89 -2.62 -9.64
N GLU A 79 -8.79 -2.25 -9.01
CA GLU A 79 -7.46 -2.81 -9.25
C GLU A 79 -7.39 -4.27 -8.79
N ALA A 80 -7.92 -4.57 -7.59
CA ALA A 80 -7.99 -5.92 -7.06
C ALA A 80 -8.89 -6.82 -7.94
N ALA A 81 -10.08 -6.35 -8.33
CA ALA A 81 -10.98 -7.05 -9.25
C ALA A 81 -10.28 -7.42 -10.56
N LYS A 82 -9.56 -6.46 -11.14
CA LYS A 82 -8.78 -6.68 -12.37
C LYS A 82 -7.69 -7.73 -12.18
N ALA A 83 -7.00 -7.73 -11.05
CA ALA A 83 -5.90 -8.66 -10.77
C ALA A 83 -6.38 -10.10 -10.56
N VAL A 84 -7.58 -10.27 -9.98
CA VAL A 84 -8.15 -11.60 -9.72
C VAL A 84 -9.11 -12.08 -10.82
N GLY A 85 -9.62 -11.17 -11.67
CA GLY A 85 -10.46 -11.50 -12.84
C GLY A 85 -11.95 -11.63 -12.53
N PHE A 86 -12.43 -11.10 -11.41
CA PHE A 86 -13.85 -11.03 -11.07
C PHE A 86 -14.21 -9.76 -10.27
N GLU A 87 -15.49 -9.38 -10.27
CA GLU A 87 -16.01 -8.18 -9.59
C GLU A 87 -16.11 -8.39 -8.07
N LEU A 88 -15.73 -7.37 -7.29
CA LEU A 88 -15.81 -7.36 -5.84
C LEU A 88 -17.14 -6.75 -5.37
N THR A 89 -18.23 -7.49 -5.53
CA THR A 89 -19.60 -6.99 -5.29
C THR A 89 -20.05 -6.99 -3.83
N ASN A 90 -19.33 -7.68 -2.95
CA ASN A 90 -19.63 -7.81 -1.52
C ASN A 90 -18.36 -8.13 -0.72
N GLU A 91 -18.46 -8.19 0.61
CA GLU A 91 -17.32 -8.46 1.49
C GLU A 91 -16.68 -9.83 1.26
N ASP A 92 -17.46 -10.85 0.99
CA ASP A 92 -16.93 -12.19 0.71
C ASP A 92 -16.08 -12.21 -0.56
N ALA A 93 -16.48 -11.46 -1.59
CA ALA A 93 -15.70 -11.29 -2.81
C ALA A 93 -14.39 -10.54 -2.55
N VAL A 94 -14.41 -9.50 -1.70
CA VAL A 94 -13.21 -8.76 -1.27
C VAL A 94 -12.24 -9.69 -0.52
N VAL A 95 -12.75 -10.48 0.42
CA VAL A 95 -11.95 -11.45 1.17
C VAL A 95 -11.36 -12.52 0.25
N THR A 96 -12.15 -13.02 -0.69
CA THR A 96 -11.70 -14.02 -1.68
C THR A 96 -10.59 -13.45 -2.55
N ALA A 97 -10.76 -12.23 -3.05
CA ALA A 97 -9.73 -11.54 -3.83
C ALA A 97 -8.43 -11.35 -3.03
N GLY A 98 -8.54 -10.89 -1.78
CA GLY A 98 -7.40 -10.73 -0.88
C GLY A 98 -6.65 -12.04 -0.67
N LYS A 99 -7.33 -13.15 -0.43
CA LYS A 99 -6.72 -14.50 -0.27
C LYS A 99 -6.00 -14.96 -1.53
N ILE A 100 -6.61 -14.76 -2.71
CA ILE A 100 -5.97 -15.08 -3.99
C ILE A 100 -4.70 -14.25 -4.20
N LEU A 101 -4.74 -12.95 -3.86
CA LEU A 101 -3.58 -12.08 -3.98
C LEU A 101 -2.49 -12.44 -2.96
N LEU A 102 -2.83 -12.80 -1.71
CA LEU A 102 -1.88 -13.31 -0.72
C LEU A 102 -1.11 -14.51 -1.24
N GLU A 103 -1.83 -15.51 -1.76
CA GLU A 103 -1.23 -16.73 -2.29
C GLU A 103 -0.33 -16.44 -3.49
N LYS A 104 -0.82 -15.67 -4.47
CA LYS A 104 -0.07 -15.36 -5.69
C LYS A 104 1.17 -14.49 -5.44
N LEU A 105 1.11 -13.61 -4.46
CA LEU A 105 2.19 -12.66 -4.17
C LEU A 105 3.07 -13.08 -3.00
N GLN A 106 2.70 -14.14 -2.29
CA GLN A 106 3.39 -14.61 -1.08
C GLN A 106 3.59 -13.45 -0.07
N ALA A 107 2.56 -12.59 0.05
CA ALA A 107 2.59 -11.40 0.88
C ALA A 107 2.10 -11.72 2.30
N GLU A 108 2.52 -10.90 3.29
CA GLU A 108 2.05 -10.97 4.68
C GLU A 108 0.64 -10.36 4.83
N GLY A 109 0.30 -9.39 3.97
CA GLY A 109 -1.00 -8.74 4.02
C GLY A 109 -1.39 -8.01 2.73
N ILE A 110 -2.69 -8.07 2.43
CA ILE A 110 -3.33 -7.35 1.33
C ILE A 110 -4.30 -6.33 1.91
N ILE A 111 -4.14 -5.07 1.52
CA ILE A 111 -5.02 -3.97 1.88
C ILE A 111 -5.85 -3.60 0.65
N ILE A 112 -7.17 -3.66 0.77
CA ILE A 112 -8.09 -3.24 -0.28
C ILE A 112 -8.87 -2.02 0.20
N SER A 113 -8.65 -0.87 -0.44
CA SER A 113 -9.40 0.35 -0.16
C SER A 113 -10.75 0.33 -0.90
N ARG A 114 -11.83 0.68 -0.19
CA ARG A 114 -13.24 0.48 -0.59
C ARG A 114 -14.05 1.79 -0.53
N GLY A 115 -13.40 2.90 -0.82
CA GLY A 115 -14.01 4.21 -0.80
C GLY A 115 -14.68 4.53 0.54
N GLU A 116 -15.97 4.84 0.53
CA GLU A 116 -16.77 5.15 1.73
C GLU A 116 -16.94 3.98 2.72
N GLN A 117 -16.62 2.76 2.31
CA GLN A 117 -16.62 1.59 3.17
C GLN A 117 -15.29 1.40 3.94
N GLY A 118 -14.29 2.26 3.68
CA GLY A 118 -13.00 2.22 4.36
C GLY A 118 -12.01 1.26 3.72
N MET A 119 -11.38 0.41 4.54
CA MET A 119 -10.34 -0.53 4.10
C MET A 119 -10.58 -1.94 4.64
N SER A 120 -10.22 -2.94 3.85
CA SER A 120 -10.15 -4.33 4.28
C SER A 120 -8.70 -4.77 4.30
N LEU A 121 -8.25 -5.39 5.39
CA LEU A 121 -6.95 -6.04 5.54
C LEU A 121 -7.17 -7.55 5.60
N ILE A 122 -6.49 -8.29 4.74
CA ILE A 122 -6.47 -9.74 4.71
C ILE A 122 -5.02 -10.20 4.91
N GLN A 123 -4.75 -11.00 5.94
CA GLN A 123 -3.41 -11.42 6.35
C GLN A 123 -3.17 -12.90 6.11
N ASP A 124 -1.91 -13.28 5.95
CA ASP A 124 -1.45 -14.65 5.71
C ASP A 124 -1.71 -15.59 6.91
N ASN A 125 -1.78 -15.04 8.12
CA ASN A 125 -2.17 -15.76 9.34
C ASN A 125 -3.66 -16.10 9.42
N GLY A 126 -4.45 -15.69 8.40
CA GLY A 126 -5.89 -15.91 8.32
C GLY A 126 -6.76 -14.82 8.96
N GLU A 127 -6.16 -13.80 9.60
CA GLU A 127 -6.89 -12.66 10.15
C GLU A 127 -7.46 -11.78 9.04
N ILE A 128 -8.70 -11.34 9.21
CA ILE A 128 -9.41 -10.46 8.29
C ILE A 128 -10.02 -9.32 9.10
N HIS A 129 -9.75 -8.09 8.68
CA HIS A 129 -10.27 -6.90 9.34
C HIS A 129 -10.93 -5.97 8.31
N HIS A 130 -12.17 -5.59 8.57
CA HIS A 130 -12.87 -4.52 7.84
C HIS A 130 -12.87 -3.27 8.70
N ILE A 131 -12.19 -2.23 8.23
CA ILE A 131 -11.97 -0.99 8.96
C ILE A 131 -12.82 0.10 8.29
N PRO A 132 -13.95 0.49 8.90
CA PRO A 132 -14.84 1.50 8.30
C PRO A 132 -14.16 2.88 8.28
N VAL A 133 -14.66 3.77 7.43
CA VAL A 133 -14.31 5.20 7.52
C VAL A 133 -14.83 5.76 8.84
N VAL A 134 -13.98 6.49 9.53
CA VAL A 134 -14.33 7.08 10.83
C VAL A 134 -15.22 8.30 10.68
N ASP A 135 -14.99 9.10 9.66
CA ASP A 135 -15.74 10.30 9.40
C ASP A 135 -16.28 10.30 7.96
N LYS A 136 -17.61 10.38 7.86
CA LYS A 136 -18.36 10.46 6.59
C LYS A 136 -18.62 11.90 6.16
N SER A 137 -17.82 12.86 6.64
CA SER A 137 -17.92 14.25 6.20
C SER A 137 -17.61 14.40 4.69
N GLU A 138 -17.86 15.57 4.15
CA GLU A 138 -17.73 15.84 2.72
C GLU A 138 -16.32 15.49 2.19
N VAL A 139 -16.30 14.69 1.13
CA VAL A 139 -15.09 14.38 0.35
C VAL A 139 -14.94 15.49 -0.70
N PHE A 140 -13.83 16.22 -0.65
CA PHE A 140 -13.51 17.27 -1.63
C PHE A 140 -12.72 16.74 -2.81
N ASP A 141 -11.69 15.93 -2.56
CA ASP A 141 -10.84 15.39 -3.61
C ASP A 141 -10.21 14.06 -3.15
N VAL A 142 -10.32 13.03 -3.98
CA VAL A 142 -9.74 11.72 -3.70
C VAL A 142 -8.29 11.58 -4.18
N SER A 143 -7.75 12.62 -4.83
CA SER A 143 -6.39 12.61 -5.38
C SER A 143 -5.35 12.49 -4.28
N GLY A 144 -4.47 11.49 -4.38
CA GLY A 144 -3.39 11.27 -3.43
C GLY A 144 -3.78 10.53 -2.14
N ALA A 145 -5.07 10.23 -1.91
CA ALA A 145 -5.50 9.49 -0.73
C ALA A 145 -4.87 8.09 -0.65
N GLY A 146 -4.74 7.40 -1.79
CA GLY A 146 -4.07 6.12 -1.90
C GLY A 146 -2.60 6.19 -1.52
N ASP A 147 -1.88 7.17 -2.07
CA ASP A 147 -0.45 7.40 -1.78
C ASP A 147 -0.24 7.76 -0.29
N THR A 148 -1.14 8.59 0.27
CA THR A 148 -1.13 8.94 1.69
C THR A 148 -1.36 7.71 2.56
N ALA A 149 -2.31 6.85 2.21
CA ALA A 149 -2.57 5.60 2.93
C ALA A 149 -1.35 4.68 2.93
N VAL A 150 -0.71 4.49 1.77
CA VAL A 150 0.50 3.66 1.63
C VAL A 150 1.63 4.21 2.51
N ALA A 151 1.87 5.53 2.47
CA ALA A 151 2.90 6.17 3.27
C ALA A 151 2.64 6.01 4.77
N ALA A 152 1.41 6.28 5.22
CA ALA A 152 1.03 6.16 6.62
C ALA A 152 1.12 4.70 7.11
N PHE A 153 0.66 3.74 6.31
CA PHE A 153 0.75 2.32 6.63
C PHE A 153 2.19 1.88 6.86
N ILE A 154 3.07 2.13 5.89
CA ILE A 154 4.43 1.60 5.97
C ILE A 154 5.26 2.29 7.06
N LEU A 155 5.02 3.57 7.33
CA LEU A 155 5.65 4.29 8.45
C LEU A 155 5.20 3.70 9.80
N ALA A 156 3.91 3.35 9.94
CA ALA A 156 3.41 2.70 11.15
C ALA A 156 4.04 1.30 11.32
N ILE A 157 4.13 0.50 10.26
CA ILE A 157 4.81 -0.81 10.28
C ILE A 157 6.29 -0.66 10.66
N ALA A 158 7.01 0.27 10.05
CA ALA A 158 8.42 0.54 10.38
C ALA A 158 8.62 1.00 11.84
N SER A 159 7.58 1.63 12.42
CA SER A 159 7.55 2.03 13.84
C SER A 159 7.12 0.91 14.79
N GLY A 160 6.85 -0.31 14.31
CA GLY A 160 6.52 -1.48 15.12
C GLY A 160 5.01 -1.69 15.34
N ALA A 161 4.13 -0.97 14.65
CA ALA A 161 2.69 -1.21 14.72
C ALA A 161 2.33 -2.57 14.08
N LYS A 162 1.28 -3.21 14.62
CA LYS A 162 0.70 -4.39 14.00
C LYS A 162 -0.02 -4.01 12.69
N PRO A 163 -0.14 -4.94 11.71
CA PRO A 163 -0.78 -4.63 10.42
C PRO A 163 -2.18 -4.02 10.54
N VAL A 164 -2.98 -4.49 11.49
CA VAL A 164 -4.33 -3.93 11.72
C VAL A 164 -4.28 -2.48 12.24
N GLU A 165 -3.34 -2.17 13.13
CA GLU A 165 -3.14 -0.81 13.65
C GLU A 165 -2.63 0.11 12.54
N ALA A 166 -1.66 -0.34 11.76
CA ALA A 166 -1.13 0.38 10.61
C ALA A 166 -2.22 0.65 9.55
N THR A 167 -3.14 -0.32 9.32
CA THR A 167 -4.26 -0.12 8.39
C THR A 167 -5.27 0.90 8.92
N LYS A 168 -5.53 0.92 10.24
CA LYS A 168 -6.36 1.97 10.85
C LYS A 168 -5.73 3.36 10.65
N ILE A 169 -4.44 3.51 10.95
CA ILE A 169 -3.69 4.76 10.74
C ILE A 169 -3.74 5.19 9.27
N ALA A 170 -3.56 4.26 8.34
CA ALA A 170 -3.66 4.51 6.90
C ALA A 170 -5.07 5.00 6.50
N ASN A 171 -6.11 4.37 7.05
CA ASN A 171 -7.50 4.75 6.78
C ASN A 171 -7.82 6.16 7.30
N PHE A 172 -7.34 6.53 8.50
CA PHE A 172 -7.44 7.88 9.05
C PHE A 172 -6.70 8.90 8.17
N ALA A 173 -5.45 8.61 7.82
CA ALA A 173 -4.65 9.49 6.98
C ALA A 173 -5.30 9.72 5.61
N ALA A 174 -5.84 8.67 4.97
CA ALA A 174 -6.61 8.80 3.75
C ALA A 174 -7.86 9.66 3.95
N GLY A 175 -8.60 9.47 5.05
CA GLY A 175 -9.77 10.26 5.41
C GLY A 175 -9.46 11.75 5.58
N ILE A 176 -8.32 12.11 6.17
CA ILE A 176 -7.86 13.50 6.25
C ILE A 176 -7.50 14.05 4.85
N ALA A 177 -6.80 13.25 4.05
CA ALA A 177 -6.36 13.67 2.71
C ALA A 177 -7.53 14.03 1.79
N VAL A 178 -8.60 13.22 1.77
CA VAL A 178 -9.77 13.46 0.89
C VAL A 178 -10.59 14.71 1.24
N ARG A 179 -10.36 15.30 2.42
CA ARG A 179 -10.97 16.56 2.83
C ARG A 179 -10.20 17.80 2.42
N LYS A 180 -9.09 17.62 1.74
CA LYS A 180 -8.23 18.68 1.23
C LYS A 180 -8.34 18.77 -0.29
N LEU A 181 -8.19 19.97 -0.86
CA LEU A 181 -8.17 20.15 -2.30
C LEU A 181 -6.82 19.73 -2.89
N GLY A 182 -6.86 18.96 -3.97
CA GLY A 182 -5.67 18.51 -4.69
C GLY A 182 -4.87 17.44 -3.93
N THR A 183 -3.64 17.19 -4.37
CA THR A 183 -2.71 16.26 -3.71
C THR A 183 -2.11 16.92 -2.47
N ALA A 184 -2.82 16.85 -1.36
CA ALA A 184 -2.39 17.41 -0.09
C ALA A 184 -1.64 16.39 0.77
N THR A 185 -0.73 16.89 1.62
CA THR A 185 -0.06 16.10 2.65
C THR A 185 -0.89 16.08 3.95
N VAL A 186 -0.67 15.06 4.76
CA VAL A 186 -1.24 14.94 6.12
C VAL A 186 -0.10 15.10 7.12
N SER A 187 -0.26 16.03 8.06
CA SER A 187 0.73 16.26 9.12
C SER A 187 0.55 15.30 10.29
N ASN A 188 1.59 15.17 11.10
CA ASN A 188 1.52 14.38 12.34
C ASN A 188 0.51 14.95 13.34
N GLU A 189 0.35 16.27 13.36
CA GLU A 189 -0.59 16.98 14.24
C GLU A 189 -2.02 16.65 13.86
N GLU A 190 -2.38 16.76 12.57
CA GLU A 190 -3.70 16.40 12.05
C GLU A 190 -4.04 14.92 12.32
N LEU A 191 -3.08 14.04 12.14
CA LEU A 191 -3.28 12.62 12.40
C LEU A 191 -3.48 12.34 13.89
N LYS A 192 -2.71 12.99 14.78
CA LYS A 192 -2.86 12.88 16.24
C LYS A 192 -4.20 13.41 16.74
N GLU A 193 -4.68 14.52 16.19
CA GLU A 193 -5.99 15.10 16.53
C GLU A 193 -7.12 14.09 16.25
N VAL A 194 -7.17 13.55 15.03
CA VAL A 194 -8.19 12.55 14.64
C VAL A 194 -8.06 11.26 15.46
N LEU A 195 -6.84 10.76 15.70
CA LEU A 195 -6.62 9.59 16.53
C LEU A 195 -7.00 9.84 17.99
N GLY A 196 -6.72 11.04 18.53
CA GLY A 196 -7.11 11.43 19.88
C GLY A 196 -8.63 11.42 20.09
N GLU A 197 -9.37 11.98 19.14
CA GLU A 197 -10.85 11.96 19.16
C GLU A 197 -11.42 10.53 19.13
N TYR A 198 -10.77 9.62 18.41
CA TYR A 198 -11.24 8.24 18.25
C TYR A 198 -10.97 7.34 19.47
N TYR A 199 -9.93 7.62 20.25
CA TYR A 199 -9.52 6.78 21.40
C TYR A 199 -9.92 7.38 22.76
N VAL A 200 -10.65 8.48 22.81
CA VAL A 200 -11.13 9.11 24.08
C VAL A 200 -12.52 8.60 24.49
N ASP A 201 -13.19 7.80 23.68
CA ASP A 201 -14.39 7.03 24.02
C ASP A 201 -14.02 5.57 24.39
#